data_98c5005a1cc85e35039b270872cb72d8
#
_entry.id   98c5005a1cc85e35039b270872cb72d8
#
_cell.length_a   1.000
_cell.length_b   1.000
_cell.length_c   1.000
_cell.angle_alpha   90.00
_cell.angle_beta   90.00
_cell.angle_gamma   90.00
#
_symmetry.space_group_name_H-M   'P 1'
#
loop_
_entity.id
_entity.type
_entity.pdbx_description
1 polymer ?
#
loop_
_entity_poly.entity_id
_entity_poly.type
_entity_poly.pdbx_seq_one_letter_code
_entity_poly.pdbx_strand_id
1 'polypeptide(L)'
;MIDGPCIASGRGEIVEPFDDNDFSKIKGRKVFLFQPPVRFSTKEIYEGLLDTDYSPKDLQKKRLKINDLDLRGTSLKDFLHNDLQKVVNRKFLFIQALFEGLKEKFNLQPMLSGSGSCCFFFIEENLDIQAIERYIKECWGNEIFLRITSLL
;
A
#
# COMPACT_ATOMS: atom_id res chain seq x y z
N MET A 1 9.84 4.51 23.23
CA MET A 1 8.86 4.62 22.11
C MET A 1 9.54 5.46 21.04
N ILE A 2 9.66 4.97 19.82
CA ILE A 2 10.22 5.77 18.71
C ILE A 2 9.11 6.70 18.25
N ASP A 3 9.36 8.00 18.32
CA ASP A 3 8.43 9.02 17.87
C ASP A 3 8.85 9.41 16.44
N GLY A 4 8.04 9.04 15.45
CA GLY A 4 8.30 9.31 14.05
C GLY A 4 8.35 8.09 13.16
N PRO A 5 8.72 8.27 11.88
CA PRO A 5 8.82 7.19 10.92
C PRO A 5 9.96 6.24 11.29
N CYS A 6 9.72 4.95 11.11
CA CYS A 6 10.70 3.91 11.44
C CYS A 6 10.67 2.78 10.42
N ILE A 7 11.78 2.05 10.36
CA ILE A 7 11.90 0.80 9.61
C ILE A 7 11.83 -0.34 10.61
N ALA A 8 10.88 -1.24 10.41
CA ALA A 8 10.83 -2.48 11.18
C ALA A 8 11.40 -3.62 10.32
N SER A 9 12.30 -4.41 10.91
CA SER A 9 12.92 -5.56 10.28
C SER A 9 12.83 -6.81 11.14
N GLY A 10 13.27 -7.96 10.59
CA GLY A 10 13.08 -9.25 11.26
C GLY A 10 11.61 -9.65 11.24
N ARG A 11 11.05 -9.96 12.40
CA ARG A 11 9.61 -10.18 12.62
C ARG A 11 8.93 -8.94 13.20
N GLY A 12 9.58 -7.76 13.08
CA GLY A 12 9.15 -6.50 13.67
C GLY A 12 9.82 -6.17 15.01
N GLU A 13 10.76 -7.02 15.47
CA GLU A 13 11.48 -6.83 16.74
C GLU A 13 12.64 -5.83 16.64
N ILE A 14 13.16 -5.61 15.44
CA ILE A 14 14.21 -4.60 15.20
C ILE A 14 13.52 -3.38 14.60
N VAL A 15 13.54 -2.27 15.33
CA VAL A 15 12.94 -1.01 14.90
C VAL A 15 14.01 0.07 14.89
N GLU A 16 14.27 0.62 13.73
CA GLU A 16 15.26 1.68 13.52
C GLU A 16 14.55 2.96 13.05
N PRO A 17 14.98 4.15 13.51
CA PRO A 17 14.46 5.40 12.97
C PRO A 17 14.71 5.50 11.47
N PHE A 18 13.75 6.03 10.76
CA PHE A 18 13.89 6.36 9.35
C PHE A 18 14.55 7.76 9.22
N ASP A 19 15.39 7.97 8.21
CA ASP A 19 16.05 9.27 8.01
C ASP A 19 15.01 10.37 7.76
N ASP A 20 15.05 11.42 8.59
CA ASP A 20 14.13 12.56 8.50
C ASP A 20 14.16 13.27 7.14
N ASN A 21 15.34 13.31 6.49
CA ASN A 21 15.49 13.91 5.16
C ASN A 21 14.67 13.15 4.10
N ASP A 22 14.61 11.83 4.19
CA ASP A 22 13.85 11.00 3.27
C ASP A 22 12.36 11.09 3.56
N PHE A 23 12.00 11.13 4.84
CA PHE A 23 10.60 11.26 5.24
C PHE A 23 10.02 12.61 4.83
N SER A 24 10.78 13.69 4.91
CA SER A 24 10.32 15.03 4.49
C SER A 24 9.80 15.07 3.05
N LYS A 25 10.28 14.18 2.19
CA LYS A 25 9.85 14.07 0.77
C LYS A 25 8.46 13.48 0.59
N ILE A 26 7.99 12.68 1.56
CA ILE A 26 6.68 12.02 1.51
C ILE A 26 5.70 12.57 2.54
N LYS A 27 6.19 13.32 3.52
CA LYS A 27 5.38 13.96 4.56
C LYS A 27 4.30 14.84 3.94
N GLY A 28 3.09 14.78 4.50
CA GLY A 28 1.95 15.57 4.04
C GLY A 28 1.29 15.05 2.77
N ARG A 29 1.82 14.02 2.11
CA ARG A 29 1.16 13.44 0.94
C ARG A 29 -0.17 12.83 1.32
N LYS A 30 -1.18 13.09 0.50
CA LYS A 30 -2.53 12.59 0.72
C LYS A 30 -2.62 11.11 0.31
N VAL A 31 -3.31 10.36 1.14
CA VAL A 31 -3.55 8.93 0.96
C VAL A 31 -5.06 8.68 1.00
N PHE A 32 -5.56 7.94 0.03
CA PHE A 32 -6.92 7.42 0.04
C PHE A 32 -6.91 6.03 0.63
N LEU A 33 -7.59 5.84 1.76
CA LEU A 33 -7.79 4.56 2.43
C LEU A 33 -9.16 4.00 2.07
N PHE A 34 -9.20 2.71 1.80
CA PHE A 34 -10.46 1.99 1.55
C PHE A 34 -10.36 0.55 2.06
N GLN A 35 -11.48 0.04 2.59
CA GLN A 35 -11.50 -1.29 3.17
C GLN A 35 -12.84 -1.96 2.88
N PRO A 36 -12.84 -3.19 2.33
CA PRO A 36 -14.06 -3.98 2.18
C PRO A 36 -14.62 -4.37 3.55
N PRO A 37 -15.93 -4.67 3.65
CA PRO A 37 -16.55 -5.12 4.91
C PRO A 37 -16.18 -6.58 5.24
N VAL A 38 -14.96 -6.99 4.93
CA VAL A 38 -14.41 -8.32 5.14
C VAL A 38 -13.10 -8.22 5.88
N ARG A 39 -12.91 -9.05 6.90
CA ARG A 39 -11.66 -9.13 7.65
C ARG A 39 -10.81 -10.30 7.15
N PHE A 40 -9.51 -10.08 7.02
CA PHE A 40 -8.56 -11.13 6.72
C PHE A 40 -7.90 -11.62 8.01
N SER A 41 -7.66 -12.92 8.09
CA SER A 41 -6.83 -13.48 9.14
C SER A 41 -5.37 -13.23 8.80
N THR A 42 -4.69 -12.38 9.57
CA THR A 42 -3.25 -12.12 9.41
C THR A 42 -2.45 -13.41 9.35
N LYS A 43 -2.76 -14.36 10.25
CA LYS A 43 -2.11 -15.67 10.29
C LYS A 43 -2.25 -16.41 8.96
N GLU A 44 -3.47 -16.51 8.43
CA GLU A 44 -3.73 -17.22 7.17
C GLU A 44 -3.07 -16.55 5.95
N ILE A 45 -2.92 -15.23 5.98
CA ILE A 45 -2.21 -14.52 4.90
C ILE A 45 -0.73 -14.85 4.95
N TYR A 46 -0.11 -14.83 6.12
CA TYR A 46 1.30 -15.20 6.27
C TYR A 46 1.56 -16.67 5.95
N GLU A 47 0.70 -17.58 6.38
CA GLU A 47 0.79 -19.02 6.06
C GLU A 47 0.56 -19.31 4.56
N GLY A 48 -0.07 -18.41 3.85
CA GLY A 48 -0.30 -18.53 2.41
C GLY A 48 0.87 -18.09 1.53
N LEU A 49 1.97 -17.57 2.11
CA LEU A 49 3.17 -17.20 1.37
C LEU A 49 3.88 -18.44 0.83
N LEU A 50 4.23 -18.37 -0.45
CA LEU A 50 5.09 -19.33 -1.12
C LEU A 50 6.52 -18.78 -1.20
N ASP A 51 7.52 -19.65 -1.32
CA ASP A 51 8.92 -19.21 -1.47
C ASP A 51 9.11 -18.27 -2.67
N THR A 52 8.33 -18.46 -3.72
CA THR A 52 8.31 -17.61 -4.92
C THR A 52 7.66 -16.24 -4.72
N ASP A 53 6.95 -16.03 -3.60
CA ASP A 53 6.30 -14.73 -3.31
C ASP A 53 7.28 -13.72 -2.72
N TYR A 54 8.34 -14.19 -2.07
CA TYR A 54 9.31 -13.29 -1.44
C TYR A 54 10.09 -12.49 -2.47
N SER A 55 10.16 -11.20 -2.26
CA SER A 55 11.01 -10.32 -3.07
C SER A 55 12.49 -10.66 -2.90
N PRO A 56 13.29 -10.65 -3.98
CA PRO A 56 14.73 -10.83 -3.91
C PRO A 56 15.38 -9.86 -2.91
N LYS A 57 16.35 -10.36 -2.14
CA LYS A 57 17.01 -9.57 -1.07
C LYS A 57 17.68 -8.30 -1.58
N ASP A 58 18.18 -8.30 -2.80
CA ASP A 58 18.79 -7.12 -3.43
C ASP A 58 17.76 -6.02 -3.74
N LEU A 59 16.54 -6.40 -4.11
CA LEU A 59 15.44 -5.46 -4.31
C LEU A 59 14.97 -4.87 -2.98
N GLN A 60 14.94 -5.67 -1.92
CA GLN A 60 14.62 -5.17 -0.58
C GLN A 60 15.65 -4.12 -0.13
N LYS A 61 16.96 -4.39 -0.31
CA LYS A 61 18.02 -3.45 0.01
C LYS A 61 17.99 -2.17 -0.83
N LYS A 62 17.65 -2.25 -2.12
CA LYS A 62 17.52 -1.07 -2.98
C LYS A 62 16.33 -0.19 -2.57
N ARG A 63 15.23 -0.78 -2.12
CA ARG A 63 14.03 -0.05 -1.68
C ARG A 63 14.23 0.69 -0.35
N LEU A 64 15.12 0.21 0.52
CA LEU A 64 15.47 0.88 1.77
C LEU A 64 16.36 2.13 1.55
N LYS A 65 16.91 2.30 0.34
CA LYS A 65 17.71 3.48 -0.01
C LYS A 65 16.84 4.52 -0.74
N ILE A 66 15.94 5.16 -0.01
CA ILE A 66 15.14 6.29 -0.53
C ILE A 66 16.07 7.47 -0.90
N ASN A 67 17.28 7.51 -0.35
CA ASN A 67 18.30 8.53 -0.63
C ASN A 67 18.67 8.64 -2.12
N ASP A 68 18.62 7.54 -2.87
CA ASP A 68 18.94 7.54 -4.31
C ASP A 68 17.75 7.94 -5.18
N LEU A 69 16.63 8.37 -4.57
CA LEU A 69 15.40 8.66 -5.26
C LEU A 69 15.31 10.14 -5.58
N ASP A 70 15.50 10.47 -6.83
CA ASP A 70 15.00 11.73 -7.37
C ASP A 70 13.46 11.65 -7.41
N LEU A 71 12.84 11.93 -6.26
CA LEU A 71 11.37 11.95 -6.12
C LEU A 71 10.71 13.07 -6.97
N ARG A 72 11.52 13.89 -7.69
CA ARG A 72 10.99 14.86 -8.66
C ARG A 72 10.55 14.20 -9.95
N GLY A 73 11.09 13.02 -10.27
CA GLY A 73 10.76 12.28 -11.49
C GLY A 73 10.24 10.86 -11.27
N THR A 74 10.40 10.29 -10.08
CA THR A 74 10.01 8.91 -9.79
C THR A 74 8.70 8.88 -9.01
N SER A 75 7.71 8.19 -9.54
CA SER A 75 6.42 8.04 -8.84
C SER A 75 6.61 7.21 -7.56
N LEU A 76 6.00 7.64 -6.46
CA LEU A 76 5.95 6.84 -5.21
C LEU A 76 5.45 5.42 -5.44
N LYS A 77 4.68 5.20 -6.49
CA LYS A 77 4.18 3.89 -6.91
C LYS A 77 5.30 2.86 -7.08
N ASP A 78 6.47 3.29 -7.56
CA ASP A 78 7.60 2.39 -7.87
C ASP A 78 8.30 1.85 -6.61
N PHE A 79 8.04 2.47 -5.45
CA PHE A 79 8.58 2.06 -4.15
C PHE A 79 7.66 1.19 -3.34
N LEU A 80 6.37 1.31 -3.59
CA LEU A 80 5.39 0.54 -2.85
C LEU A 80 5.49 -0.93 -3.23
N HIS A 81 5.66 -1.76 -2.20
CA HIS A 81 5.69 -3.19 -2.36
C HIS A 81 5.13 -3.89 -1.14
N ASN A 82 4.40 -4.97 -1.39
CA ASN A 82 3.86 -5.82 -0.34
C ASN A 82 3.75 -7.26 -0.86
N ASP A 83 4.65 -8.14 -0.41
CA ASP A 83 4.64 -9.55 -0.83
C ASP A 83 3.34 -10.26 -0.40
N LEU A 84 2.72 -9.86 0.72
CA LEU A 84 1.44 -10.40 1.17
C LEU A 84 0.29 -10.13 0.19
N GLN A 85 0.41 -9.08 -0.64
CA GLN A 85 -0.60 -8.78 -1.66
C GLN A 85 -0.74 -9.90 -2.69
N LYS A 86 0.33 -10.64 -2.98
CA LYS A 86 0.28 -11.81 -3.88
C LYS A 86 -0.63 -12.90 -3.32
N VAL A 87 -0.54 -13.14 -2.00
CA VAL A 87 -1.41 -14.10 -1.30
C VAL A 87 -2.85 -13.64 -1.34
N VAL A 88 -3.09 -12.36 -1.01
CA VAL A 88 -4.44 -11.78 -0.99
C VAL A 88 -5.07 -11.85 -2.37
N ASN A 89 -4.34 -11.51 -3.43
CA ASN A 89 -4.84 -11.57 -4.80
C ASN A 89 -5.23 -13.01 -5.21
N ARG A 90 -4.48 -14.01 -4.75
CA ARG A 90 -4.84 -15.43 -5.02
C ARG A 90 -6.07 -15.89 -4.23
N LYS A 91 -6.20 -15.46 -2.98
CA LYS A 91 -7.30 -15.90 -2.10
C LYS A 91 -8.59 -15.10 -2.30
N PHE A 92 -8.48 -13.83 -2.63
CA PHE A 92 -9.60 -12.89 -2.65
C PHE A 92 -9.67 -12.17 -4.00
N LEU A 93 -10.18 -12.87 -5.00
CA LEU A 93 -10.26 -12.37 -6.39
C LEU A 93 -10.99 -11.02 -6.52
N PHE A 94 -11.91 -10.71 -5.60
CA PHE A 94 -12.63 -9.43 -5.62
C PHE A 94 -11.69 -8.23 -5.30
N ILE A 95 -10.61 -8.45 -4.54
CA ILE A 95 -9.56 -7.43 -4.31
C ILE A 95 -8.78 -7.21 -5.60
N GLN A 96 -8.32 -8.31 -6.21
CA GLN A 96 -7.59 -8.25 -7.47
C GLN A 96 -8.40 -7.56 -8.56
N ALA A 97 -9.66 -7.93 -8.73
CA ALA A 97 -10.54 -7.34 -9.73
C ALA A 97 -10.74 -5.82 -9.54
N LEU A 98 -10.92 -5.36 -8.28
CA LEU A 98 -10.99 -3.93 -7.99
C LEU A 98 -9.67 -3.22 -8.29
N PHE A 99 -8.54 -3.81 -7.93
CA PHE A 99 -7.20 -3.22 -8.18
C PHE A 99 -6.93 -3.07 -9.67
N GLU A 100 -7.26 -4.08 -10.47
CA GLU A 100 -7.17 -4.06 -11.93
C GLU A 100 -8.07 -2.96 -12.51
N GLY A 101 -9.33 -2.88 -12.07
CA GLY A 101 -10.24 -1.85 -12.53
C GLY A 101 -9.83 -0.42 -12.15
N LEU A 102 -9.27 -0.23 -10.95
CA LEU A 102 -8.72 1.08 -10.53
C LEU A 102 -7.49 1.46 -11.38
N LYS A 103 -6.66 0.48 -11.72
CA LYS A 103 -5.52 0.71 -12.61
C LYS A 103 -5.96 1.06 -14.03
N GLU A 104 -6.90 0.32 -14.59
CA GLU A 104 -7.35 0.51 -15.98
C GLU A 104 -8.14 1.82 -16.16
N LYS A 105 -9.05 2.12 -15.25
CA LYS A 105 -9.96 3.28 -15.39
C LYS A 105 -9.37 4.60 -14.91
N PHE A 106 -8.53 4.56 -13.88
CA PHE A 106 -8.03 5.77 -13.21
C PHE A 106 -6.51 5.87 -13.17
N ASN A 107 -5.80 4.92 -13.79
CA ASN A 107 -4.32 4.82 -13.76
C ASN A 107 -3.75 4.83 -12.34
N LEU A 108 -4.49 4.22 -11.38
CA LEU A 108 -4.08 4.10 -9.99
C LEU A 108 -3.32 2.80 -9.75
N GLN A 109 -2.44 2.82 -8.76
CA GLN A 109 -1.78 1.62 -8.25
C GLN A 109 -2.15 1.42 -6.77
N PRO A 110 -3.29 0.77 -6.50
CA PRO A 110 -3.68 0.49 -5.13
C PRO A 110 -2.79 -0.58 -4.51
N MET A 111 -2.60 -0.45 -3.21
CA MET A 111 -1.79 -1.35 -2.42
C MET A 111 -2.55 -1.84 -1.19
N LEU A 112 -2.21 -3.04 -0.76
CA LEU A 112 -2.68 -3.59 0.50
C LEU A 112 -1.82 -3.06 1.64
N SER A 113 -2.43 -2.62 2.73
CA SER A 113 -1.74 -2.24 3.96
C SER A 113 -1.50 -3.48 4.83
N GLY A 114 -0.23 -3.89 4.97
CA GLY A 114 0.14 -5.09 5.71
C GLY A 114 -0.55 -6.35 5.19
N SER A 115 -1.17 -7.13 6.06
CA SER A 115 -1.97 -8.32 5.68
C SER A 115 -3.37 -7.99 5.16
N GLY A 116 -3.77 -6.72 5.15
CA GLY A 116 -5.10 -6.26 4.75
C GLY A 116 -6.11 -6.34 5.91
N SER A 117 -7.37 -6.20 5.68
CA SER A 117 -8.06 -5.91 4.40
C SER A 117 -8.05 -4.43 3.98
N CYS A 118 -7.40 -3.56 4.76
CA CYS A 118 -7.26 -2.16 4.40
C CYS A 118 -6.34 -2.02 3.17
N CYS A 119 -6.78 -1.20 2.24
CA CYS A 119 -6.07 -0.88 1.01
C CYS A 119 -5.86 0.64 0.92
N PHE A 120 -4.90 1.05 0.11
CA PHE A 120 -4.63 2.47 -0.08
C PHE A 120 -4.02 2.76 -1.46
N PHE A 121 -4.09 4.02 -1.85
CA PHE A 121 -3.29 4.60 -2.92
C PHE A 121 -2.94 6.05 -2.58
N PHE A 122 -1.86 6.57 -3.16
CA PHE A 122 -1.52 7.99 -3.05
C PHE A 122 -2.39 8.81 -3.98
N ILE A 123 -2.90 9.93 -3.46
CA ILE A 123 -3.65 10.90 -4.24
C ILE A 123 -2.65 11.80 -4.96
N GLU A 124 -2.63 11.73 -6.29
CA GLU A 124 -1.90 12.64 -7.17
C GLU A 124 -2.81 13.82 -7.56
N GLU A 125 -2.22 14.89 -8.09
CA GLU A 125 -2.98 16.02 -8.60
C GLU A 125 -3.92 15.59 -9.73
N ASN A 126 -5.11 16.21 -9.78
CA ASN A 126 -6.13 16.01 -10.82
C ASN A 126 -6.89 14.66 -10.79
N LEU A 127 -6.87 13.92 -9.69
CA LEU A 127 -7.72 12.73 -9.55
C LEU A 127 -9.18 13.12 -9.25
N ASP A 128 -10.12 12.56 -10.01
CA ASP A 128 -11.55 12.63 -9.69
C ASP A 128 -11.89 11.63 -8.58
N ILE A 129 -11.73 12.11 -7.33
CA ILE A 129 -11.99 11.30 -6.14
C ILE A 129 -13.44 10.82 -6.07
N GLN A 130 -14.41 11.63 -6.52
CA GLN A 130 -15.82 11.25 -6.48
C GLN A 130 -16.13 10.10 -7.46
N ALA A 131 -15.53 10.12 -8.64
CA ALA A 131 -15.67 9.02 -9.59
C ALA A 131 -15.02 7.72 -9.05
N ILE A 132 -13.86 7.83 -8.39
CA ILE A 132 -13.17 6.70 -7.77
C ILE A 132 -14.00 6.12 -6.63
N GLU A 133 -14.52 6.95 -5.72
CA GLU A 133 -15.39 6.50 -4.63
C GLU A 133 -16.64 5.79 -5.16
N ARG A 134 -17.28 6.34 -6.19
CA ARG A 134 -18.44 5.73 -6.83
C ARG A 134 -18.09 4.36 -7.38
N TYR A 135 -16.98 4.25 -8.10
CA TYR A 135 -16.53 2.99 -8.68
C TYR A 135 -16.24 1.92 -7.61
N ILE A 136 -15.56 2.29 -6.51
CA ILE A 136 -15.30 1.36 -5.41
C ILE A 136 -16.62 0.89 -4.77
N LYS A 137 -17.59 1.81 -4.57
CA LYS A 137 -18.92 1.48 -4.05
C LYS A 137 -19.72 0.59 -4.98
N GLU A 138 -19.62 0.78 -6.29
CA GLU A 138 -20.24 -0.09 -7.29
C GLU A 138 -19.69 -1.52 -7.23
N CYS A 139 -18.38 -1.67 -6.97
CA CYS A 139 -17.72 -2.97 -6.89
C CYS A 139 -17.97 -3.70 -5.55
N TRP A 140 -17.92 -2.97 -4.42
CA TRP A 140 -17.91 -3.58 -3.08
C TRP A 140 -19.14 -3.22 -2.23
N GLY A 141 -20.07 -2.43 -2.74
CA GLY A 141 -21.25 -1.97 -2.00
C GLY A 141 -21.02 -0.72 -1.18
N ASN A 142 -22.05 -0.26 -0.49
CA ASN A 142 -22.01 0.99 0.28
C ASN A 142 -21.46 0.82 1.71
N GLU A 143 -21.37 -0.39 2.20
CA GLU A 143 -20.90 -0.75 3.56
C GLU A 143 -19.36 -0.76 3.69
N ILE A 144 -18.68 0.00 2.86
CA ILE A 144 -17.22 0.08 2.81
C ILE A 144 -16.71 1.26 3.61
N PHE A 145 -15.52 1.10 4.19
CA PHE A 145 -14.79 2.22 4.78
C PHE A 145 -14.01 2.95 3.69
N LEU A 146 -14.19 4.28 3.63
CA LEU A 146 -13.44 5.18 2.75
C LEU A 146 -12.96 6.37 3.57
N ARG A 147 -11.70 6.76 3.42
CA ARG A 147 -11.13 7.92 4.10
C ARG A 147 -9.94 8.51 3.35
N ILE A 148 -9.89 9.83 3.31
CA ILE A 148 -8.69 10.58 2.91
C ILE A 148 -7.96 11.00 4.18
N THR A 149 -6.65 10.80 4.19
CA THR A 149 -5.75 11.25 5.24
C THR A 149 -4.43 11.72 4.63
N SER A 150 -3.53 12.21 5.45
CA SER A 150 -2.17 12.58 5.03
C SER A 150 -1.15 11.82 5.86
N LEU A 151 0.01 11.55 5.28
CA LEU A 151 1.16 11.07 6.04
C LEU A 151 1.61 12.18 6.99
N LEU A 152 1.87 11.82 8.24
CA LEU A 152 2.24 12.74 9.33
C LEU A 152 3.67 13.25 9.18
#